data_0a460ccb3e6864d675758da61d7a9e35
#
_entry.id   0a460ccb3e6864d675758da61d7a9e35
#
_cell.length_a   1.000
_cell.length_b   1.000
_cell.length_c   1.000
_cell.angle_alpha   90.00
_cell.angle_beta   90.00
_cell.angle_gamma   90.00
#
_symmetry.space_group_name_H-M   'P 1'
#
loop_
_entity.id
_entity.type
_entity.pdbx_description
1 polymer ?
#
loop_
_entity_poly.entity_id
_entity_poly.type
_entity_poly.pdbx_seq_one_letter_code
_entity_poly.pdbx_strand_id
1 'polypeptide(L)'
;MLARREWMLLGLLLTAPMTAAVGNVITDWDEKAVAVVMPPTGPAGVTPVVYQAQRVMGMVHAAMFDAVNSIERRYRPYLVQLPADPATSQEAAAAAAAAGVLATIDQKTADEMKGALAAYLATIPEGKAKSDGVKLGEVVAAKIVEARANDGHDAPDAYRPRTTPGVYVPTAITAASMWPDVKPFAMTSPSQFRPNPPISLESTEWATDYNELKGYGGKTSIKRTAQQTETARFWLMAGPPAYHPFIRQLVTAKQMSVEDSAHFMTLVALGLNDALIAVFDAKYHYNFWRPITAIRNGDIDGNPATEREATWQPLDNTPMHPEYPCAHCILSGTVAGIATTVFGSADIPEIATTSTTAPGVTHRWTNMTAFAEEVANARIWAGFHYRFSTRVGTAMGQQIGDYMVKSVMQPARAAAAH
;
A
#
# COMPACT_ATOMS: atom_id res chain seq x y z
N MET A 1 56.35 -37.00 -39.60
CA MET A 1 55.13 -36.22 -39.75
C MET A 1 54.08 -36.79 -38.79
N LEU A 2 53.95 -36.16 -37.64
CA LEU A 2 53.01 -36.57 -36.59
C LEU A 2 51.83 -35.61 -36.57
N ALA A 3 50.64 -36.08 -36.88
CA ALA A 3 49.40 -35.35 -36.86
C ALA A 3 48.87 -35.29 -35.40
N ARG A 4 48.74 -34.08 -34.85
CA ARG A 4 48.04 -33.80 -33.59
C ARG A 4 46.54 -33.80 -33.84
N ARG A 5 45.80 -34.67 -33.15
CA ARG A 5 44.34 -34.63 -33.02
C ARG A 5 43.98 -33.75 -31.85
N GLU A 6 43.34 -32.58 -32.15
CA GLU A 6 42.70 -31.75 -31.13
C GLU A 6 41.31 -32.30 -30.80
N TRP A 7 41.08 -32.56 -29.53
CA TRP A 7 39.74 -32.93 -29.00
C TRP A 7 39.03 -31.64 -28.59
N MET A 8 38.01 -31.25 -29.35
CA MET A 8 37.05 -30.25 -28.88
C MET A 8 36.12 -30.90 -27.87
N LEU A 9 36.22 -30.47 -26.60
CA LEU A 9 35.21 -30.74 -25.55
C LEU A 9 34.04 -29.75 -25.76
N LEU A 10 32.95 -30.25 -26.30
CA LEU A 10 31.68 -29.54 -26.37
C LEU A 10 31.05 -29.59 -24.95
N GLY A 11 31.16 -28.49 -24.19
CA GLY A 11 30.47 -28.31 -22.91
C GLY A 11 28.97 -28.12 -23.16
N LEU A 12 28.14 -29.10 -22.91
CA LEU A 12 26.69 -28.98 -22.84
C LEU A 12 26.36 -28.17 -21.58
N LEU A 13 26.05 -26.87 -21.74
CA LEU A 13 25.39 -26.09 -20.73
C LEU A 13 23.95 -26.58 -20.60
N LEU A 14 23.69 -27.42 -19.61
CA LEU A 14 22.34 -27.77 -19.16
C LEU A 14 21.73 -26.50 -18.52
N THR A 15 20.98 -25.73 -19.31
CA THR A 15 20.06 -24.74 -18.76
C THR A 15 18.89 -25.49 -18.11
N ALA A 16 18.92 -25.61 -16.78
CA ALA A 16 17.74 -26.04 -16.03
C ALA A 16 16.59 -25.09 -16.38
N PRO A 17 15.38 -25.62 -16.66
CA PRO A 17 14.24 -24.75 -16.85
C PRO A 17 14.01 -24.00 -15.53
N MET A 18 14.06 -22.66 -15.58
CA MET A 18 13.55 -21.84 -14.48
C MET A 18 12.04 -22.13 -14.41
N THR A 19 11.64 -22.99 -13.49
CA THR A 19 10.23 -23.11 -13.12
C THR A 19 9.80 -21.73 -12.63
N ALA A 20 8.84 -21.11 -13.31
CA ALA A 20 8.23 -19.88 -12.85
C ALA A 20 7.77 -20.12 -11.40
N ALA A 21 8.21 -19.28 -10.48
CA ALA A 21 7.78 -19.37 -9.09
C ALA A 21 6.26 -19.19 -9.05
N VAL A 22 5.55 -20.19 -8.52
CA VAL A 22 4.09 -20.21 -8.47
C VAL A 22 3.66 -19.45 -7.21
N GLY A 23 2.67 -18.57 -7.33
CA GLY A 23 2.01 -17.93 -6.19
C GLY A 23 1.33 -18.99 -5.28
N ASN A 24 0.85 -18.56 -4.13
CA ASN A 24 0.11 -19.40 -3.21
C ASN A 24 -1.27 -18.79 -2.89
N VAL A 25 -2.08 -19.48 -2.10
CA VAL A 25 -3.43 -19.05 -1.74
C VAL A 25 -3.51 -17.58 -1.27
N ILE A 26 -2.48 -17.09 -0.58
CA ILE A 26 -2.46 -15.71 -0.06
C ILE A 26 -2.33 -14.70 -1.21
N THR A 27 -1.43 -14.97 -2.16
CA THR A 27 -1.26 -14.13 -3.36
C THR A 27 -2.45 -14.20 -4.30
N ASP A 28 -3.07 -15.37 -4.45
CA ASP A 28 -4.22 -15.57 -5.31
C ASP A 28 -5.46 -14.81 -4.80
N TRP A 29 -5.69 -14.87 -3.49
CA TRP A 29 -6.80 -14.16 -2.88
C TRP A 29 -6.52 -12.67 -2.68
N ASP A 30 -5.27 -12.25 -2.55
CA ASP A 30 -4.89 -10.85 -2.63
C ASP A 30 -5.22 -10.25 -4.00
N GLU A 31 -4.90 -10.96 -5.09
CA GLU A 31 -5.21 -10.50 -6.45
C GLU A 31 -6.72 -10.35 -6.66
N LYS A 32 -7.50 -11.36 -6.22
CA LYS A 32 -8.98 -11.28 -6.26
C LYS A 32 -9.51 -10.12 -5.43
N ALA A 33 -8.98 -9.93 -4.21
CA ALA A 33 -9.39 -8.84 -3.33
C ALA A 33 -9.11 -7.47 -3.97
N VAL A 34 -7.92 -7.26 -4.54
CA VAL A 34 -7.60 -6.02 -5.27
C VAL A 34 -8.57 -5.76 -6.42
N ALA A 35 -8.91 -6.79 -7.22
CA ALA A 35 -9.84 -6.67 -8.32
C ALA A 35 -11.28 -6.34 -7.86
N VAL A 36 -11.69 -6.84 -6.70
CA VAL A 36 -13.00 -6.55 -6.10
C VAL A 36 -13.07 -5.13 -5.54
N VAL A 37 -12.08 -4.73 -4.73
CA VAL A 37 -12.13 -3.42 -4.05
C VAL A 37 -11.77 -2.25 -4.95
N MET A 38 -11.03 -2.49 -6.04
CA MET A 38 -10.59 -1.49 -7.02
C MET A 38 -10.70 -2.05 -8.45
N PRO A 39 -11.91 -2.32 -8.94
CA PRO A 39 -12.09 -2.90 -10.27
C PRO A 39 -11.48 -1.99 -11.34
N PRO A 40 -10.76 -2.55 -12.33
CA PRO A 40 -10.14 -1.79 -13.42
C PRO A 40 -11.15 -0.98 -14.25
N THR A 41 -12.37 -1.52 -14.35
CA THR A 41 -13.50 -0.90 -15.04
C THR A 41 -14.69 -0.86 -14.07
N GLY A 42 -14.72 0.16 -13.22
CA GLY A 42 -15.89 0.38 -12.35
C GLY A 42 -17.11 0.86 -13.14
N PRO A 43 -18.32 0.81 -12.56
CA PRO A 43 -19.51 1.42 -13.13
C PRO A 43 -19.23 2.89 -13.47
N ALA A 44 -19.72 3.36 -14.61
CA ALA A 44 -19.53 4.75 -15.03
C ALA A 44 -20.00 5.71 -13.91
N GLY A 45 -19.09 6.57 -13.44
CA GLY A 45 -19.37 7.55 -12.39
C GLY A 45 -19.08 7.09 -10.96
N VAL A 46 -18.66 5.84 -10.74
CA VAL A 46 -18.24 5.36 -9.41
C VAL A 46 -16.72 5.23 -9.40
N THR A 47 -16.05 6.14 -8.71
CA THR A 47 -14.61 6.03 -8.45
C THR A 47 -14.42 5.26 -7.14
N PRO A 48 -13.71 4.12 -7.15
CA PRO A 48 -13.41 3.42 -5.91
C PRO A 48 -12.69 4.32 -4.92
N VAL A 49 -13.10 4.26 -3.67
CA VAL A 49 -12.54 5.11 -2.61
C VAL A 49 -11.30 4.43 -2.05
N VAL A 50 -10.12 4.95 -2.38
CA VAL A 50 -8.81 4.35 -2.08
C VAL A 50 -8.65 3.93 -0.62
N TYR A 51 -9.03 4.78 0.33
CA TYR A 51 -8.88 4.50 1.75
C TYR A 51 -9.87 3.42 2.24
N GLN A 52 -11.09 3.37 1.69
CA GLN A 52 -12.05 2.29 1.97
C GLN A 52 -11.55 0.95 1.40
N ALA A 53 -11.06 0.96 0.16
CA ALA A 53 -10.47 -0.22 -0.46
C ALA A 53 -9.30 -0.78 0.38
N GLN A 54 -8.40 0.10 0.85
CA GLN A 54 -7.27 -0.31 1.68
C GLN A 54 -7.72 -0.89 3.03
N ARG A 55 -8.79 -0.36 3.63
CA ARG A 55 -9.38 -0.90 4.85
C ARG A 55 -9.88 -2.34 4.64
N VAL A 56 -10.57 -2.60 3.54
CA VAL A 56 -11.03 -3.97 3.20
C VAL A 56 -9.84 -4.90 3.00
N MET A 57 -8.77 -4.47 2.30
CA MET A 57 -7.54 -5.26 2.17
C MET A 57 -6.94 -5.62 3.53
N GLY A 58 -6.89 -4.66 4.47
CA GLY A 58 -6.46 -4.91 5.85
C GLY A 58 -7.27 -6.01 6.54
N MET A 59 -8.59 -5.99 6.39
CA MET A 59 -9.49 -7.01 6.95
C MET A 59 -9.28 -8.39 6.30
N VAL A 60 -9.14 -8.44 4.96
CA VAL A 60 -8.90 -9.68 4.21
C VAL A 60 -7.61 -10.35 4.66
N HIS A 61 -6.53 -9.59 4.72
CA HIS A 61 -5.23 -10.14 5.14
C HIS A 61 -5.21 -10.55 6.61
N ALA A 62 -5.81 -9.75 7.50
CA ALA A 62 -5.95 -10.12 8.91
C ALA A 62 -6.71 -11.44 9.09
N ALA A 63 -7.78 -11.65 8.32
CA ALA A 63 -8.56 -12.87 8.37
C ALA A 63 -7.77 -14.08 7.81
N MET A 64 -7.08 -13.92 6.68
CA MET A 64 -6.23 -14.99 6.14
C MET A 64 -5.12 -15.38 7.11
N PHE A 65 -4.44 -14.39 7.70
CA PHE A 65 -3.37 -14.65 8.67
C PHE A 65 -3.88 -15.37 9.91
N ASP A 66 -4.92 -14.87 10.57
CA ASP A 66 -5.43 -15.51 11.80
C ASP A 66 -5.95 -16.93 11.53
N ALA A 67 -6.53 -17.19 10.34
CA ALA A 67 -6.96 -18.52 9.94
C ALA A 67 -5.76 -19.48 9.78
N VAL A 68 -4.73 -19.07 9.05
CA VAL A 68 -3.49 -19.87 8.86
C VAL A 68 -2.74 -20.04 10.17
N ASN A 69 -2.55 -18.95 10.92
CA ASN A 69 -1.83 -18.98 12.19
C ASN A 69 -2.57 -19.75 13.30
N SER A 70 -3.89 -19.93 13.22
CA SER A 70 -4.65 -20.82 14.11
C SER A 70 -4.23 -22.30 13.96
N ILE A 71 -3.75 -22.70 12.76
CA ILE A 71 -3.24 -24.03 12.45
C ILE A 71 -1.78 -24.15 12.89
N GLU A 72 -0.91 -23.24 12.45
CA GLU A 72 0.55 -23.30 12.61
C GLU A 72 1.05 -22.77 13.95
N ARG A 73 0.40 -21.74 14.51
CA ARG A 73 0.70 -21.13 15.82
C ARG A 73 2.12 -20.60 15.99
N ARG A 74 2.76 -20.16 14.90
CA ARG A 74 4.12 -19.59 14.93
C ARG A 74 4.16 -18.18 15.47
N TYR A 75 3.06 -17.45 15.35
CA TYR A 75 2.97 -16.05 15.73
C TYR A 75 1.86 -15.81 16.74
N ARG A 76 1.93 -14.68 17.44
CA ARG A 76 0.76 -14.16 18.17
C ARG A 76 -0.32 -13.81 17.16
N PRO A 77 -1.59 -14.12 17.43
CA PRO A 77 -2.68 -13.75 16.52
C PRO A 77 -2.75 -12.24 16.36
N TYR A 78 -3.29 -11.80 15.24
CA TYR A 78 -3.68 -10.40 15.09
C TYR A 78 -4.87 -10.08 16.00
N LEU A 79 -5.95 -10.83 15.88
CA LEU A 79 -7.16 -10.67 16.68
C LEU A 79 -7.61 -11.98 17.35
N VAL A 80 -7.59 -13.09 16.62
CA VAL A 80 -8.23 -14.33 17.01
C VAL A 80 -7.34 -15.55 16.74
N GLN A 81 -7.26 -16.44 17.73
CA GLN A 81 -6.65 -17.75 17.56
C GLN A 81 -7.66 -18.82 17.99
N LEU A 82 -8.03 -19.68 17.05
CA LEU A 82 -9.00 -20.74 17.29
C LEU A 82 -8.28 -22.09 17.44
N PRO A 83 -8.89 -23.06 18.18
CA PRO A 83 -8.40 -24.44 18.14
C PRO A 83 -8.52 -24.99 16.71
N ALA A 84 -7.42 -25.55 16.20
CA ALA A 84 -7.39 -26.21 14.91
C ALA A 84 -6.49 -27.45 14.99
N ASP A 85 -6.84 -28.46 14.22
CA ASP A 85 -6.01 -29.64 14.01
C ASP A 85 -4.82 -29.25 13.09
N PRO A 86 -3.57 -29.62 13.39
CA PRO A 86 -2.44 -29.36 12.50
C PRO A 86 -2.59 -29.94 11.07
N ALA A 87 -3.47 -30.92 10.88
CA ALA A 87 -3.79 -31.47 9.56
C ALA A 87 -4.84 -30.64 8.79
N THR A 88 -5.37 -29.57 9.36
CA THR A 88 -6.35 -28.69 8.69
C THR A 88 -5.69 -28.00 7.48
N SER A 89 -6.42 -27.90 6.34
CA SER A 89 -5.89 -27.26 5.14
C SER A 89 -5.78 -25.74 5.34
N GLN A 90 -4.55 -25.22 5.28
CA GLN A 90 -4.25 -23.79 5.31
C GLN A 90 -4.86 -23.07 4.09
N GLU A 91 -4.80 -23.70 2.91
CA GLU A 91 -5.34 -23.15 1.68
C GLU A 91 -6.86 -22.96 1.75
N ALA A 92 -7.57 -23.97 2.28
CA ALA A 92 -9.02 -23.88 2.46
C ALA A 92 -9.37 -22.81 3.51
N ALA A 93 -8.61 -22.74 4.60
CA ALA A 93 -8.82 -21.77 5.66
C ALA A 93 -8.60 -20.31 5.18
N ALA A 94 -7.49 -20.07 4.50
CA ALA A 94 -7.18 -18.73 3.96
C ALA A 94 -8.19 -18.32 2.89
N ALA A 95 -8.54 -19.19 1.96
CA ALA A 95 -9.51 -18.93 0.91
C ALA A 95 -10.90 -18.58 1.48
N ALA A 96 -11.38 -19.37 2.43
CA ALA A 96 -12.67 -19.14 3.07
C ALA A 96 -12.68 -17.84 3.90
N ALA A 97 -11.56 -17.53 4.59
CA ALA A 97 -11.42 -16.29 5.34
C ALA A 97 -11.47 -15.05 4.43
N ALA A 98 -10.72 -15.06 3.33
CA ALA A 98 -10.74 -13.95 2.36
C ALA A 98 -12.12 -13.77 1.72
N ALA A 99 -12.74 -14.86 1.24
CA ALA A 99 -14.05 -14.84 0.64
C ALA A 99 -15.12 -14.31 1.62
N GLY A 100 -15.06 -14.75 2.88
CA GLY A 100 -15.98 -14.33 3.93
C GLY A 100 -15.93 -12.83 4.21
N VAL A 101 -14.74 -12.23 4.24
CA VAL A 101 -14.60 -10.77 4.39
C VAL A 101 -15.12 -10.04 3.15
N LEU A 102 -14.71 -10.44 1.95
CA LEU A 102 -15.13 -9.78 0.70
C LEU A 102 -16.64 -9.86 0.47
N ALA A 103 -17.28 -10.95 0.88
CA ALA A 103 -18.74 -11.13 0.77
C ALA A 103 -19.54 -10.09 1.57
N THR A 104 -18.92 -9.34 2.49
CA THR A 104 -19.61 -8.30 3.27
C THR A 104 -19.75 -6.96 2.56
N ILE A 105 -19.14 -6.80 1.38
CA ILE A 105 -19.16 -5.52 0.65
C ILE A 105 -20.56 -5.22 0.11
N ASP A 106 -21.12 -6.15 -0.64
CA ASP A 106 -22.50 -6.10 -1.16
C ASP A 106 -22.96 -7.50 -1.62
N GLN A 107 -24.25 -7.63 -1.94
CA GLN A 107 -24.84 -8.91 -2.34
C GLN A 107 -24.24 -9.47 -3.63
N LYS A 108 -23.94 -8.62 -4.61
CA LYS A 108 -23.31 -9.04 -5.87
C LYS A 108 -21.93 -9.65 -5.60
N THR A 109 -21.13 -8.96 -4.81
CA THR A 109 -19.81 -9.42 -4.39
C THR A 109 -19.89 -10.73 -3.59
N ALA A 110 -20.91 -10.87 -2.72
CA ALA A 110 -21.14 -12.12 -1.97
C ALA A 110 -21.38 -13.32 -2.90
N ASP A 111 -22.21 -13.15 -3.94
CA ASP A 111 -22.49 -14.20 -4.92
C ASP A 111 -21.26 -14.53 -5.77
N GLU A 112 -20.48 -13.53 -6.18
CA GLU A 112 -19.22 -13.70 -6.90
C GLU A 112 -18.17 -14.43 -6.04
N MET A 113 -18.02 -14.07 -4.78
CA MET A 113 -17.05 -14.70 -3.87
C MET A 113 -17.43 -16.13 -3.52
N LYS A 114 -18.73 -16.44 -3.41
CA LYS A 114 -19.22 -17.82 -3.25
C LYS A 114 -18.79 -18.70 -4.43
N GLY A 115 -18.96 -18.21 -5.65
CA GLY A 115 -18.52 -18.92 -6.86
C GLY A 115 -17.00 -19.08 -6.93
N ALA A 116 -16.24 -18.00 -6.64
CA ALA A 116 -14.79 -18.03 -6.63
C ALA A 116 -14.22 -18.99 -5.56
N LEU A 117 -14.81 -19.00 -4.36
CA LEU A 117 -14.43 -19.93 -3.30
C LEU A 117 -14.71 -21.37 -3.70
N ALA A 118 -15.90 -21.67 -4.25
CA ALA A 118 -16.23 -23.02 -4.70
C ALA A 118 -15.24 -23.53 -5.77
N ALA A 119 -14.90 -22.68 -6.75
CA ALA A 119 -13.92 -22.98 -7.79
C ALA A 119 -12.50 -23.25 -7.21
N TYR A 120 -12.08 -22.43 -6.24
CA TYR A 120 -10.78 -22.62 -5.60
C TYR A 120 -10.76 -23.91 -4.77
N LEU A 121 -11.81 -24.17 -3.97
CA LEU A 121 -11.92 -25.37 -3.15
C LEU A 121 -11.97 -26.65 -3.98
N ALA A 122 -12.45 -26.62 -5.22
CA ALA A 122 -12.44 -27.77 -6.11
C ALA A 122 -11.00 -28.24 -6.47
N THR A 123 -9.97 -27.40 -6.30
CA THR A 123 -8.57 -27.74 -6.51
C THR A 123 -7.94 -28.44 -5.31
N ILE A 124 -8.60 -28.43 -4.14
CA ILE A 124 -8.13 -29.03 -2.89
C ILE A 124 -8.78 -30.41 -2.73
N PRO A 125 -8.00 -31.47 -2.39
CA PRO A 125 -8.57 -32.79 -2.17
C PRO A 125 -9.73 -32.80 -1.15
N GLU A 126 -10.77 -33.58 -1.42
CA GLU A 126 -11.89 -33.74 -0.52
C GLU A 126 -11.48 -34.44 0.79
N GLY A 127 -12.07 -34.04 1.89
CA GLY A 127 -11.83 -34.66 3.18
C GLY A 127 -11.99 -33.74 4.38
N LYS A 128 -11.69 -34.29 5.55
CA LYS A 128 -11.83 -33.57 6.83
C LYS A 128 -10.94 -32.31 6.89
N ALA A 129 -9.71 -32.39 6.42
CA ALA A 129 -8.77 -31.26 6.39
C ALA A 129 -9.35 -30.03 5.67
N LYS A 130 -9.92 -30.25 4.48
CA LYS A 130 -10.59 -29.20 3.68
C LYS A 130 -11.83 -28.64 4.41
N SER A 131 -12.72 -29.51 4.88
CA SER A 131 -13.96 -29.08 5.54
C SER A 131 -13.70 -28.30 6.85
N ASP A 132 -12.69 -28.71 7.61
CA ASP A 132 -12.27 -28.01 8.83
C ASP A 132 -11.63 -26.66 8.50
N GLY A 133 -10.82 -26.60 7.43
CA GLY A 133 -10.24 -25.36 6.94
C GLY A 133 -11.32 -24.32 6.55
N VAL A 134 -12.31 -24.74 5.78
CA VAL A 134 -13.43 -23.84 5.40
C VAL A 134 -14.14 -23.28 6.63
N LYS A 135 -14.53 -24.16 7.58
CA LYS A 135 -15.20 -23.71 8.82
C LYS A 135 -14.34 -22.75 9.63
N LEU A 136 -13.04 -23.04 9.75
CA LEU A 136 -12.10 -22.17 10.45
C LEU A 136 -12.04 -20.78 9.80
N GLY A 137 -11.88 -20.72 8.48
CA GLY A 137 -11.82 -19.47 7.73
C GLY A 137 -13.08 -18.63 7.86
N GLU A 138 -14.25 -19.26 7.73
CA GLU A 138 -15.56 -18.59 7.89
C GLU A 138 -15.71 -17.96 9.29
N VAL A 139 -15.36 -18.69 10.35
CA VAL A 139 -15.46 -18.18 11.73
C VAL A 139 -14.46 -17.03 11.96
N VAL A 140 -13.23 -17.14 11.45
CA VAL A 140 -12.24 -16.06 11.57
C VAL A 140 -12.69 -14.82 10.81
N ALA A 141 -13.18 -14.96 9.58
CA ALA A 141 -13.72 -13.85 8.79
C ALA A 141 -14.83 -13.10 9.55
N ALA A 142 -15.80 -13.83 10.11
CA ALA A 142 -16.90 -13.23 10.88
C ALA A 142 -16.38 -12.41 12.07
N LYS A 143 -15.37 -12.90 12.80
CA LYS A 143 -14.79 -12.19 13.94
C LYS A 143 -14.03 -10.93 13.54
N ILE A 144 -13.30 -10.95 12.42
CA ILE A 144 -12.61 -9.76 11.89
C ILE A 144 -13.64 -8.71 11.46
N VAL A 145 -14.67 -9.11 10.74
CA VAL A 145 -15.76 -8.21 10.31
C VAL A 145 -16.47 -7.58 11.52
N GLU A 146 -16.82 -8.38 12.52
CA GLU A 146 -17.43 -7.91 13.76
C GLU A 146 -16.55 -6.87 14.48
N ALA A 147 -15.25 -7.13 14.61
CA ALA A 147 -14.32 -6.24 15.28
C ALA A 147 -14.13 -4.89 14.56
N ARG A 148 -14.46 -4.83 13.27
CA ARG A 148 -14.33 -3.64 12.42
C ARG A 148 -15.68 -3.00 12.06
N ALA A 149 -16.81 -3.53 12.55
CA ALA A 149 -18.15 -3.06 12.20
C ALA A 149 -18.39 -1.59 12.59
N ASN A 150 -17.82 -1.17 13.73
CA ASN A 150 -17.99 0.18 14.28
C ASN A 150 -16.63 0.85 14.48
N ASP A 151 -15.81 0.90 13.45
CA ASP A 151 -14.46 1.45 13.52
C ASP A 151 -14.36 2.92 13.04
N GLY A 152 -15.48 3.55 12.72
CA GLY A 152 -15.54 4.96 12.31
C GLY A 152 -15.38 5.21 10.80
N HIS A 153 -15.29 4.16 9.99
CA HIS A 153 -15.06 4.28 8.54
C HIS A 153 -16.20 4.95 7.76
N ASP A 154 -17.39 5.02 8.33
CA ASP A 154 -18.62 5.60 7.79
C ASP A 154 -19.02 6.92 8.47
N ALA A 155 -18.14 7.49 9.29
CA ALA A 155 -18.39 8.78 9.93
C ALA A 155 -18.68 9.87 8.87
N PRO A 156 -19.61 10.82 9.15
CA PRO A 156 -19.93 11.89 8.21
C PRO A 156 -18.77 12.86 8.04
N ASP A 157 -18.64 13.45 6.83
CA ASP A 157 -17.69 14.53 6.59
C ASP A 157 -18.10 15.79 7.40
N ALA A 158 -17.20 16.21 8.28
CA ALA A 158 -17.37 17.40 9.13
C ALA A 158 -16.36 18.52 8.81
N TYR A 159 -15.61 18.42 7.71
CA TYR A 159 -14.59 19.40 7.36
C TYR A 159 -15.19 20.80 7.13
N ARG A 160 -14.56 21.80 7.75
CA ARG A 160 -14.92 23.22 7.58
C ARG A 160 -13.76 23.96 6.92
N PRO A 161 -13.89 24.41 5.66
CA PRO A 161 -12.86 25.19 4.98
C PRO A 161 -12.68 26.55 5.62
N ARG A 162 -11.44 27.03 5.60
CA ARG A 162 -11.04 28.41 5.96
C ARG A 162 -9.97 28.89 5.00
N THR A 163 -9.84 30.21 4.82
CA THR A 163 -8.93 30.78 3.82
C THR A 163 -7.97 31.77 4.47
N THR A 164 -6.70 31.36 4.60
CA THR A 164 -5.56 32.23 4.95
C THR A 164 -4.33 31.69 4.21
N PRO A 165 -3.26 32.49 3.98
CA PRO A 165 -2.02 31.98 3.43
C PRO A 165 -1.53 30.73 4.18
N GLY A 166 -1.03 29.73 3.48
CA GLY A 166 -0.60 28.47 4.06
C GLY A 166 -1.70 27.44 4.30
N VAL A 167 -2.98 27.79 4.18
CA VAL A 167 -4.12 26.91 4.48
C VAL A 167 -4.71 26.31 3.20
N TYR A 168 -5.08 25.03 3.25
CA TYR A 168 -5.73 24.31 2.16
C TYR A 168 -7.10 24.91 1.82
N VAL A 169 -7.29 25.20 0.55
CA VAL A 169 -8.56 25.71 0.01
C VAL A 169 -9.17 24.66 -0.90
N PRO A 170 -10.23 23.97 -0.47
CA PRO A 170 -10.94 23.01 -1.32
C PRO A 170 -11.76 23.71 -2.39
N THR A 171 -11.73 23.18 -3.61
CA THR A 171 -12.60 23.60 -4.72
C THR A 171 -13.67 22.57 -5.03
N ALA A 172 -13.67 21.43 -4.30
CA ALA A 172 -14.63 20.34 -4.36
C ALA A 172 -14.79 19.71 -2.96
N ILE A 173 -15.66 18.71 -2.83
CA ILE A 173 -15.82 17.95 -1.58
C ILE A 173 -14.47 17.32 -1.22
N THR A 174 -14.05 17.50 0.03
CA THR A 174 -12.78 16.97 0.53
C THR A 174 -12.82 15.45 0.65
N ALA A 175 -11.69 14.81 0.36
CA ALA A 175 -11.56 13.37 0.50
C ALA A 175 -11.02 12.98 1.88
N ALA A 176 -11.59 11.95 2.49
CA ALA A 176 -11.10 11.32 3.72
C ALA A 176 -11.00 12.24 4.95
N SER A 177 -11.82 13.28 5.04
CA SER A 177 -11.80 14.20 6.20
C SER A 177 -12.19 13.51 7.52
N MET A 178 -12.98 12.42 7.44
CA MET A 178 -13.36 11.58 8.57
C MET A 178 -12.33 10.49 8.88
N TRP A 179 -11.33 10.27 8.04
CA TRP A 179 -10.38 9.16 8.20
C TRP A 179 -9.51 9.23 9.46
N PRO A 180 -9.22 10.42 10.02
CA PRO A 180 -8.60 10.56 11.34
C PRO A 180 -9.39 9.92 12.50
N ASP A 181 -10.68 9.70 12.34
CA ASP A 181 -11.55 9.13 13.38
C ASP A 181 -11.64 7.59 13.27
N VAL A 182 -11.07 7.00 12.23
CA VAL A 182 -11.06 5.55 12.05
C VAL A 182 -10.11 4.90 13.06
N LYS A 183 -10.61 3.86 13.75
CA LYS A 183 -9.79 3.07 14.66
C LYS A 183 -8.65 2.38 13.90
N PRO A 184 -7.38 2.61 14.24
CA PRO A 184 -6.26 1.93 13.61
C PRO A 184 -6.33 0.42 13.75
N PHE A 185 -5.65 -0.29 12.87
CA PHE A 185 -5.50 -1.75 12.95
C PHE A 185 -4.45 -2.17 14.00
N ALA A 186 -3.37 -1.42 14.11
CA ALA A 186 -2.25 -1.75 14.99
C ALA A 186 -1.72 -0.55 15.78
N MET A 187 -1.73 0.65 15.21
CA MET A 187 -1.35 1.85 15.96
C MET A 187 -2.27 2.07 17.16
N THR A 188 -1.75 2.70 18.20
CA THR A 188 -2.50 3.02 19.43
C THR A 188 -3.42 4.23 19.27
N SER A 189 -3.11 5.11 18.32
CA SER A 189 -3.92 6.28 17.96
C SER A 189 -3.59 6.77 16.54
N PRO A 190 -4.49 7.49 15.86
CA PRO A 190 -4.22 8.12 14.56
C PRO A 190 -3.01 9.05 14.59
N SER A 191 -2.76 9.72 15.70
CA SER A 191 -1.69 10.70 15.88
C SER A 191 -0.36 10.12 16.36
N GLN A 192 -0.23 8.79 16.51
CA GLN A 192 0.98 8.14 17.07
C GLN A 192 2.26 8.54 16.34
N PHE A 193 2.21 8.71 15.04
CA PHE A 193 3.35 9.09 14.21
C PHE A 193 3.17 10.46 13.55
N ARG A 194 2.33 11.34 14.12
CA ARG A 194 2.14 12.68 13.58
C ARG A 194 3.47 13.43 13.55
N PRO A 195 3.93 13.92 12.39
CA PRO A 195 5.20 14.61 12.27
C PRO A 195 5.14 16.02 12.89
N ASN A 196 6.29 16.68 12.94
CA ASN A 196 6.35 18.10 13.26
C ASN A 196 5.55 18.95 12.27
N PRO A 197 5.15 20.19 12.63
CA PRO A 197 4.49 21.11 11.71
C PRO A 197 5.25 21.29 10.39
N PRO A 198 4.55 21.70 9.30
CA PRO A 198 5.19 22.12 8.07
C PRO A 198 6.21 23.25 8.33
N ILE A 199 7.20 23.35 7.45
CA ILE A 199 8.20 24.43 7.51
C ILE A 199 7.56 25.81 7.39
N SER A 200 8.21 26.85 7.96
CA SER A 200 7.74 28.24 7.84
C SER A 200 7.77 28.70 6.40
N LEU A 201 6.73 29.40 5.97
CA LEU A 201 6.62 30.01 4.63
C LEU A 201 7.72 31.06 4.39
N GLU A 202 8.24 31.69 5.44
CA GLU A 202 9.32 32.69 5.35
C GLU A 202 10.70 32.06 5.23
N SER A 203 10.83 30.70 5.37
CA SER A 203 12.12 30.01 5.36
C SER A 203 12.73 29.92 3.97
N THR A 204 14.06 29.84 3.91
CA THR A 204 14.80 29.53 2.68
C THR A 204 14.44 28.13 2.13
N GLU A 205 14.17 27.16 3.01
CA GLU A 205 13.77 25.82 2.61
C GLU A 205 12.42 25.87 1.87
N TRP A 206 11.44 26.63 2.38
CA TRP A 206 10.18 26.85 1.68
C TRP A 206 10.39 27.40 0.27
N ALA A 207 11.17 28.48 0.13
CA ALA A 207 11.43 29.08 -1.18
C ALA A 207 12.12 28.09 -2.14
N THR A 208 13.04 27.26 -1.65
CA THR A 208 13.70 26.22 -2.43
C THR A 208 12.72 25.20 -2.96
N ASP A 209 11.90 24.62 -2.08
CA ASP A 209 10.94 23.58 -2.42
C ASP A 209 9.79 24.10 -3.29
N TYR A 210 9.32 25.33 -3.02
CA TYR A 210 8.35 26.04 -3.84
C TYR A 210 8.85 26.20 -5.28
N ASN A 211 10.07 26.72 -5.45
CA ASN A 211 10.64 26.98 -6.78
C ASN A 211 11.03 25.68 -7.52
N GLU A 212 11.47 24.63 -6.81
CA GLU A 212 11.63 23.31 -7.40
C GLU A 212 10.31 22.82 -7.99
N LEU A 213 9.28 22.81 -7.18
CA LEU A 213 7.97 22.30 -7.59
C LEU A 213 7.33 23.16 -8.67
N LYS A 214 7.39 24.50 -8.57
CA LYS A 214 6.94 25.43 -9.61
C LYS A 214 7.59 25.10 -10.95
N GLY A 215 8.90 24.83 -10.94
CA GLY A 215 9.67 24.55 -12.16
C GLY A 215 9.41 23.17 -12.76
N TYR A 216 9.34 22.13 -11.93
CA TYR A 216 9.22 20.74 -12.42
C TYR A 216 7.77 20.21 -12.44
N GLY A 217 6.92 20.68 -11.52
CA GLY A 217 5.56 20.16 -11.33
C GLY A 217 4.51 20.72 -12.29
N GLY A 218 4.83 21.83 -12.98
CA GLY A 218 3.89 22.52 -13.86
C GLY A 218 3.47 21.72 -15.10
N LYS A 219 2.24 21.88 -15.54
CA LYS A 219 1.68 21.21 -16.73
C LYS A 219 2.50 21.46 -17.98
N THR A 220 3.00 22.68 -18.13
CA THR A 220 3.82 23.14 -19.25
C THR A 220 5.30 23.26 -18.92
N SER A 221 5.78 22.51 -17.92
CA SER A 221 7.18 22.51 -17.49
C SER A 221 8.13 22.19 -18.65
N ILE A 222 9.12 23.06 -18.84
CA ILE A 222 10.26 22.85 -19.76
C ILE A 222 11.50 22.27 -19.05
N LYS A 223 11.47 22.19 -17.71
CA LYS A 223 12.54 21.61 -16.90
C LYS A 223 12.38 20.09 -16.74
N ARG A 224 11.13 19.62 -16.69
CA ARG A 224 10.82 18.19 -16.53
C ARG A 224 11.07 17.42 -17.82
N THR A 225 11.86 16.35 -17.72
CA THR A 225 12.15 15.45 -18.87
C THR A 225 10.93 14.59 -19.24
N ALA A 226 10.96 13.96 -20.41
CA ALA A 226 9.95 13.00 -20.83
C ALA A 226 9.86 11.80 -19.86
N GLN A 227 11.00 11.27 -19.40
CA GLN A 227 11.06 10.18 -18.41
C GLN A 227 10.44 10.60 -17.07
N GLN A 228 10.77 11.80 -16.56
CA GLN A 228 10.16 12.31 -15.33
C GLN A 228 8.63 12.49 -15.48
N THR A 229 8.16 12.88 -16.66
CA THR A 229 6.73 12.97 -16.96
C THR A 229 6.06 11.59 -16.97
N GLU A 230 6.71 10.59 -17.55
CA GLU A 230 6.26 9.21 -17.56
C GLU A 230 6.18 8.66 -16.14
N THR A 231 7.24 8.81 -15.34
CA THR A 231 7.26 8.40 -13.92
C THR A 231 6.19 9.11 -13.10
N ALA A 232 5.99 10.42 -13.30
CA ALA A 232 4.93 11.16 -12.63
C ALA A 232 3.55 10.59 -12.96
N ARG A 233 3.28 10.26 -14.22
CA ARG A 233 2.03 9.64 -14.65
C ARG A 233 1.88 8.22 -14.12
N PHE A 234 2.94 7.42 -14.12
CA PHE A 234 2.94 6.07 -13.55
C PHE A 234 2.42 6.07 -12.11
N TRP A 235 2.87 7.02 -11.29
CA TRP A 235 2.51 7.16 -9.89
C TRP A 235 1.27 8.04 -9.63
N LEU A 236 0.44 8.30 -10.65
CA LEU A 236 -0.93 8.78 -10.42
C LEU A 236 -1.84 7.66 -9.91
N MET A 237 -1.50 6.40 -10.22
CA MET A 237 -2.19 5.23 -9.67
C MET A 237 -2.08 5.21 -8.14
N ALA A 238 -3.20 4.93 -7.47
CA ALA A 238 -3.29 4.99 -6.02
C ALA A 238 -3.97 3.73 -5.45
N GLY A 239 -3.79 3.50 -4.15
CA GLY A 239 -4.44 2.41 -3.42
C GLY A 239 -3.86 1.03 -3.69
N PRO A 240 -4.65 -0.03 -3.44
CA PRO A 240 -4.20 -1.41 -3.57
C PRO A 240 -3.53 -1.75 -4.92
N PRO A 241 -4.03 -1.31 -6.09
CA PRO A 241 -3.38 -1.61 -7.37
C PRO A 241 -1.94 -1.09 -7.50
N ALA A 242 -1.58 -0.03 -6.75
CA ALA A 242 -0.25 0.56 -6.81
C ALA A 242 0.81 -0.26 -6.06
N TYR A 243 0.42 -1.00 -5.01
CA TYR A 243 1.36 -1.65 -4.10
C TYR A 243 1.23 -3.17 -4.05
N HIS A 244 0.01 -3.72 -4.08
CA HIS A 244 -0.21 -5.16 -3.90
C HIS A 244 0.42 -6.03 -5.01
N PRO A 245 0.40 -5.66 -6.32
CA PRO A 245 1.12 -6.41 -7.35
C PRO A 245 2.63 -6.52 -7.08
N PHE A 246 3.24 -5.45 -6.57
CA PHE A 246 4.64 -5.43 -6.15
C PHE A 246 4.90 -6.40 -5.00
N ILE A 247 4.03 -6.38 -3.98
CA ILE A 247 4.14 -7.22 -2.78
C ILE A 247 3.96 -8.70 -3.12
N ARG A 248 2.99 -9.06 -3.97
CA ARG A 248 2.81 -10.44 -4.46
C ARG A 248 4.06 -10.97 -5.16
N GLN A 249 4.69 -10.15 -5.99
CA GLN A 249 5.93 -10.55 -6.67
C GLN A 249 7.08 -10.76 -5.68
N LEU A 250 7.19 -9.95 -4.61
CA LEU A 250 8.18 -10.18 -3.55
C LEU A 250 7.96 -11.54 -2.87
N VAL A 251 6.72 -11.87 -2.50
CA VAL A 251 6.36 -13.18 -1.93
C VAL A 251 6.78 -14.31 -2.85
N THR A 252 6.43 -14.21 -4.13
CA THR A 252 6.75 -15.22 -5.14
C THR A 252 8.25 -15.35 -5.37
N ALA A 253 8.97 -14.25 -5.54
CA ALA A 253 10.41 -14.23 -5.78
C ALA A 253 11.22 -14.74 -4.57
N LYS A 254 10.71 -14.56 -3.36
CA LYS A 254 11.28 -15.09 -2.11
C LYS A 254 10.83 -16.53 -1.80
N GLN A 255 9.94 -17.11 -2.62
CA GLN A 255 9.40 -18.47 -2.43
C GLN A 255 8.84 -18.69 -1.01
N MET A 256 8.10 -17.71 -0.51
CA MET A 256 7.57 -17.74 0.85
C MET A 256 6.51 -18.83 1.02
N SER A 257 6.52 -19.51 2.17
CA SER A 257 5.46 -20.46 2.56
C SER A 257 4.09 -19.75 2.65
N VAL A 258 3.00 -20.50 2.75
CA VAL A 258 1.65 -19.93 2.97
C VAL A 258 1.64 -19.08 4.23
N GLU A 259 2.21 -19.59 5.32
CA GLU A 259 2.24 -18.89 6.61
C GLU A 259 3.12 -17.63 6.56
N ASP A 260 4.34 -17.71 6.01
CA ASP A 260 5.22 -16.54 5.89
C ASP A 260 4.61 -15.49 4.96
N SER A 261 3.93 -15.90 3.89
CA SER A 261 3.17 -15.02 3.00
C SER A 261 2.02 -14.35 3.73
N ALA A 262 1.25 -15.12 4.50
CA ALA A 262 0.15 -14.56 5.30
C ALA A 262 0.66 -13.54 6.32
N HIS A 263 1.74 -13.84 7.02
CA HIS A 263 2.36 -12.93 7.99
C HIS A 263 2.87 -11.65 7.32
N PHE A 264 3.72 -11.78 6.29
CA PHE A 264 4.32 -10.63 5.61
C PHE A 264 3.27 -9.72 4.94
N MET A 265 2.35 -10.31 4.15
CA MET A 265 1.35 -9.53 3.44
C MET A 265 0.35 -8.87 4.40
N THR A 266 0.08 -9.49 5.55
CA THR A 266 -0.75 -8.88 6.59
C THR A 266 -0.05 -7.69 7.24
N LEU A 267 1.24 -7.80 7.60
CA LEU A 267 2.00 -6.65 8.09
C LEU A 267 1.91 -5.47 7.12
N VAL A 268 2.04 -5.73 5.82
CA VAL A 268 1.95 -4.69 4.79
C VAL A 268 0.54 -4.13 4.68
N ALA A 269 -0.50 -4.97 4.62
CA ALA A 269 -1.88 -4.52 4.45
C ALA A 269 -2.37 -3.68 5.65
N LEU A 270 -2.06 -4.12 6.89
CA LEU A 270 -2.34 -3.35 8.10
C LEU A 270 -1.54 -2.05 8.15
N GLY A 271 -0.24 -2.14 7.80
CA GLY A 271 0.65 -0.97 7.76
C GLY A 271 0.19 0.09 6.77
N LEU A 272 -0.22 -0.30 5.56
CA LEU A 272 -0.77 0.62 4.56
C LEU A 272 -2.08 1.28 5.02
N ASN A 273 -2.95 0.54 5.72
CA ASN A 273 -4.17 1.11 6.26
C ASN A 273 -3.87 2.12 7.39
N ASP A 274 -3.02 1.74 8.34
CA ASP A 274 -2.64 2.62 9.45
C ASP A 274 -1.86 3.85 8.97
N ALA A 275 -1.04 3.70 7.91
CA ALA A 275 -0.38 4.81 7.24
C ALA A 275 -1.39 5.81 6.63
N LEU A 276 -2.50 5.33 6.07
CA LEU A 276 -3.57 6.22 5.58
C LEU A 276 -4.28 6.95 6.74
N ILE A 277 -4.56 6.26 7.85
CA ILE A 277 -5.15 6.89 9.03
C ILE A 277 -4.21 7.99 9.55
N ALA A 278 -2.93 7.65 9.74
CA ALA A 278 -1.93 8.59 10.26
C ALA A 278 -1.68 9.78 9.33
N VAL A 279 -1.65 9.56 8.01
CA VAL A 279 -1.43 10.66 7.07
C VAL A 279 -2.63 11.60 6.99
N PHE A 280 -3.86 11.07 7.06
CA PHE A 280 -5.04 11.92 7.06
C PHE A 280 -5.22 12.66 8.38
N ASP A 281 -4.85 12.05 9.51
CA ASP A 281 -4.74 12.76 10.79
C ASP A 281 -3.80 13.96 10.67
N ALA A 282 -2.59 13.78 10.19
CA ALA A 282 -1.64 14.87 10.02
C ALA A 282 -2.11 15.93 9.01
N LYS A 283 -2.69 15.50 7.88
CA LYS A 283 -3.20 16.39 6.84
C LYS A 283 -4.28 17.33 7.36
N TYR A 284 -5.30 16.81 8.01
CA TYR A 284 -6.40 17.62 8.52
C TYR A 284 -6.05 18.39 9.80
N HIS A 285 -5.05 17.91 10.55
CA HIS A 285 -4.49 18.66 11.68
C HIS A 285 -3.74 19.91 11.24
N TYR A 286 -2.82 19.80 10.25
CA TYR A 286 -2.02 20.92 9.75
C TYR A 286 -2.73 21.74 8.69
N ASN A 287 -3.60 21.13 7.91
CA ASN A 287 -4.43 21.75 6.87
C ASN A 287 -3.61 22.59 5.87
N PHE A 288 -2.44 22.10 5.45
CA PHE A 288 -1.48 22.85 4.64
C PHE A 288 -1.92 22.94 3.18
N TRP A 289 -1.71 24.08 2.56
CA TRP A 289 -2.16 24.39 1.20
C TRP A 289 -1.43 23.61 0.10
N ARG A 290 -2.16 23.35 -0.99
CA ARG A 290 -1.63 22.67 -2.16
C ARG A 290 -0.79 23.61 -3.03
N PRO A 291 0.18 23.07 -3.80
CA PRO A 291 1.03 23.86 -4.70
C PRO A 291 0.26 24.75 -5.65
N ILE A 292 -0.88 24.30 -6.20
CA ILE A 292 -1.71 25.12 -7.08
C ILE A 292 -2.21 26.39 -6.38
N THR A 293 -2.54 26.31 -5.10
CA THR A 293 -2.97 27.49 -4.32
C THR A 293 -1.77 28.36 -3.99
N ALA A 294 -0.68 27.77 -3.49
CA ALA A 294 0.51 28.52 -3.10
C ALA A 294 1.16 29.26 -4.27
N ILE A 295 1.38 28.58 -5.41
CA ILE A 295 2.07 29.19 -6.56
C ILE A 295 1.21 30.31 -7.19
N ARG A 296 -0.11 30.16 -7.17
CA ARG A 296 -1.02 31.23 -7.65
C ARG A 296 -1.11 32.44 -6.70
N ASN A 297 -0.57 32.30 -5.49
CA ASN A 297 -0.63 33.31 -4.43
C ASN A 297 0.75 33.50 -3.76
N GLY A 298 1.86 33.28 -4.48
CA GLY A 298 3.20 33.37 -3.91
C GLY A 298 3.60 34.78 -3.43
N ASP A 299 2.87 35.79 -3.85
CA ASP A 299 3.03 37.19 -3.42
C ASP A 299 2.45 37.49 -2.02
N ILE A 300 1.75 36.54 -1.38
CA ILE A 300 1.13 36.75 -0.06
C ILE A 300 1.63 35.81 1.03
N ASP A 301 2.64 34.99 0.76
CA ASP A 301 3.20 34.04 1.73
C ASP A 301 4.28 34.66 2.66
N GLY A 302 4.63 35.92 2.41
CA GLY A 302 5.65 36.64 3.18
C GLY A 302 7.08 36.37 2.78
N ASN A 303 7.32 35.55 1.74
CA ASN A 303 8.67 35.19 1.28
C ASN A 303 8.99 35.91 -0.05
N PRO A 304 9.98 36.80 -0.07
CA PRO A 304 10.32 37.54 -1.30
C PRO A 304 10.95 36.67 -2.41
N ALA A 305 11.31 35.42 -2.10
CA ALA A 305 11.90 34.47 -3.07
C ALA A 305 10.85 33.53 -3.72
N THR A 306 9.56 33.69 -3.37
CA THR A 306 8.45 32.92 -3.94
C THR A 306 7.62 33.82 -4.86
N GLU A 307 7.89 33.75 -6.14
CA GLU A 307 7.20 34.56 -7.13
C GLU A 307 5.89 33.93 -7.57
N ARG A 308 4.80 34.71 -7.55
CA ARG A 308 3.47 34.32 -8.01
C ARG A 308 3.44 33.97 -9.50
N GLU A 309 2.71 32.89 -9.84
CA GLU A 309 2.34 32.55 -11.21
C GLU A 309 0.84 32.25 -11.29
N ALA A 310 0.05 33.27 -11.67
CA ALA A 310 -1.42 33.24 -11.58
C ALA A 310 -2.10 32.11 -12.37
N THR A 311 -1.48 31.64 -13.45
CA THR A 311 -2.02 30.60 -14.34
C THR A 311 -1.39 29.24 -14.16
N TRP A 312 -0.50 29.08 -13.18
CA TRP A 312 0.18 27.80 -12.95
C TRP A 312 -0.82 26.66 -12.68
N GLN A 313 -0.56 25.51 -13.30
CA GLN A 313 -1.33 24.29 -13.11
C GLN A 313 -0.37 23.10 -12.91
N PRO A 314 -0.69 22.17 -12.03
CA PRO A 314 0.07 20.92 -11.92
C PRO A 314 -0.09 20.05 -13.18
N LEU A 315 0.73 19.00 -13.30
CA LEU A 315 0.67 18.04 -14.42
C LEU A 315 -0.72 17.40 -14.55
N ASP A 316 -1.35 17.09 -13.45
CA ASP A 316 -2.67 16.47 -13.37
C ASP A 316 -3.52 17.10 -12.23
N ASN A 317 -4.75 16.61 -12.06
CA ASN A 317 -5.67 17.14 -11.06
C ASN A 317 -5.13 17.01 -9.63
N THR A 318 -5.16 18.11 -8.91
CA THR A 318 -4.73 18.15 -7.50
C THR A 318 -5.63 17.25 -6.63
N PRO A 319 -5.07 16.37 -5.80
CA PRO A 319 -5.86 15.57 -4.87
C PRO A 319 -6.66 16.42 -3.88
N MET A 320 -7.92 16.05 -3.64
CA MET A 320 -8.91 16.82 -2.88
C MET A 320 -8.76 16.68 -1.36
N HIS A 321 -7.56 16.89 -0.85
CA HIS A 321 -7.24 16.91 0.59
C HIS A 321 -5.99 17.75 0.85
N PRO A 322 -5.71 18.19 2.10
CA PRO A 322 -4.55 19.02 2.42
C PRO A 322 -3.23 18.39 1.95
N GLU A 323 -2.23 19.25 1.74
CA GLU A 323 -0.97 18.85 1.12
C GLU A 323 -0.11 17.98 2.02
N TYR A 324 0.15 18.38 3.26
CA TYR A 324 1.20 17.88 4.13
C TYR A 324 0.71 16.85 5.16
N PRO A 325 1.45 15.74 5.35
CA PRO A 325 2.53 15.23 4.52
C PRO A 325 2.05 14.42 3.31
N CYS A 326 3.00 13.98 2.43
CA CYS A 326 2.71 13.26 1.20
C CYS A 326 2.12 11.85 1.44
N ALA A 327 0.90 11.58 0.97
CA ALA A 327 0.22 10.30 1.18
C ALA A 327 0.84 9.13 0.40
N HIS A 328 1.23 9.31 -0.86
CA HIS A 328 1.92 8.26 -1.61
C HIS A 328 3.27 7.90 -0.97
N CYS A 329 3.97 8.92 -0.44
CA CYS A 329 5.27 8.73 0.17
C CYS A 329 5.19 7.95 1.49
N ILE A 330 4.16 8.17 2.30
CA ILE A 330 3.97 7.38 3.53
C ILE A 330 3.68 5.92 3.19
N LEU A 331 2.86 5.66 2.15
CA LEU A 331 2.54 4.29 1.73
C LEU A 331 3.79 3.58 1.20
N SER A 332 4.55 4.19 0.28
CA SER A 332 5.79 3.59 -0.24
C SER A 332 6.85 3.44 0.86
N GLY A 333 6.96 4.40 1.78
CA GLY A 333 7.82 4.32 2.95
C GLY A 333 7.44 3.16 3.89
N THR A 334 6.14 2.91 4.10
CA THR A 334 5.66 1.79 4.91
C THR A 334 6.00 0.44 4.28
N VAL A 335 5.75 0.28 2.98
CA VAL A 335 6.13 -0.94 2.24
C VAL A 335 7.64 -1.16 2.31
N ALA A 336 8.43 -0.11 2.07
CA ALA A 336 9.88 -0.18 2.11
C ALA A 336 10.40 -0.52 3.53
N GLY A 337 9.85 0.09 4.57
CA GLY A 337 10.22 -0.18 5.96
C GLY A 337 9.92 -1.62 6.36
N ILE A 338 8.72 -2.13 6.07
CA ILE A 338 8.34 -3.52 6.37
C ILE A 338 9.24 -4.49 5.61
N ALA A 339 9.38 -4.34 4.28
CA ALA A 339 10.18 -5.25 3.47
C ALA A 339 11.66 -5.26 3.91
N THR A 340 12.25 -4.08 4.12
CA THR A 340 13.64 -3.97 4.57
C THR A 340 13.85 -4.64 5.93
N THR A 341 12.93 -4.45 6.87
CA THR A 341 13.04 -5.02 8.21
C THR A 341 12.82 -6.54 8.20
N VAL A 342 11.81 -7.03 7.46
CA VAL A 342 11.52 -8.48 7.36
C VAL A 342 12.63 -9.23 6.63
N PHE A 343 13.17 -8.66 5.56
CA PHE A 343 14.22 -9.32 4.77
C PHE A 343 15.65 -9.01 5.23
N GLY A 344 15.81 -8.09 6.19
CA GLY A 344 17.11 -7.68 6.72
C GLY A 344 17.98 -6.89 5.72
N SER A 345 17.42 -6.46 4.59
CA SER A 345 18.09 -5.71 3.53
C SER A 345 17.10 -4.87 2.75
N ALA A 346 17.54 -3.69 2.29
CA ALA A 346 16.81 -2.91 1.30
C ALA A 346 16.90 -3.50 -0.12
N ASP A 347 17.91 -4.34 -0.39
CA ASP A 347 18.04 -5.02 -1.68
C ASP A 347 17.06 -6.19 -1.79
N ILE A 348 16.38 -6.25 -2.93
CA ILE A 348 15.32 -7.21 -3.24
C ILE A 348 15.58 -7.85 -4.61
N PRO A 349 15.00 -9.03 -4.89
CA PRO A 349 14.91 -9.52 -6.27
C PRO A 349 14.27 -8.47 -7.17
N GLU A 350 14.62 -8.45 -8.47
CA GLU A 350 13.98 -7.52 -9.40
C GLU A 350 12.47 -7.72 -9.40
N ILE A 351 11.74 -6.67 -9.12
CA ILE A 351 10.27 -6.59 -9.17
C ILE A 351 9.88 -5.62 -10.28
N ALA A 352 8.91 -6.02 -11.09
CA ALA A 352 8.40 -5.22 -12.20
C ALA A 352 6.90 -5.03 -12.10
N THR A 353 6.41 -3.79 -12.14
CA THR A 353 4.97 -3.50 -12.17
C THR A 353 4.61 -2.55 -13.30
N THR A 354 3.34 -2.55 -13.65
CA THR A 354 2.70 -1.65 -14.62
C THR A 354 1.74 -0.72 -13.91
N SER A 355 1.32 0.34 -14.58
CA SER A 355 0.33 1.28 -14.07
C SER A 355 -0.78 1.54 -15.08
N THR A 356 -2.03 1.55 -14.61
CA THR A 356 -3.19 1.89 -15.44
C THR A 356 -3.18 3.36 -15.87
N THR A 357 -2.46 4.23 -15.14
CA THR A 357 -2.31 5.65 -15.44
C THR A 357 -1.16 5.97 -16.40
N ALA A 358 -0.34 4.95 -16.73
CA ALA A 358 0.71 5.00 -17.76
C ALA A 358 0.70 3.70 -18.58
N PRO A 359 -0.29 3.48 -19.46
CA PRO A 359 -0.43 2.25 -20.22
C PRO A 359 0.83 1.94 -21.05
N GLY A 360 1.27 0.69 -21.03
CA GLY A 360 2.46 0.22 -21.76
C GLY A 360 3.80 0.51 -21.06
N VAL A 361 3.80 1.21 -19.93
CA VAL A 361 5.01 1.50 -19.14
C VAL A 361 5.18 0.44 -18.06
N THR A 362 6.42 -0.04 -17.90
CA THR A 362 6.81 -0.98 -16.84
C THR A 362 7.99 -0.39 -16.06
N HIS A 363 7.83 -0.23 -14.76
CA HIS A 363 8.91 0.16 -13.86
C HIS A 363 9.48 -1.05 -13.14
N ARG A 364 10.78 -0.98 -12.79
CA ARG A 364 11.55 -2.09 -12.18
C ARG A 364 12.38 -1.58 -11.03
N TRP A 365 12.43 -2.36 -9.94
CA TRP A 365 13.24 -2.03 -8.77
C TRP A 365 13.93 -3.27 -8.23
N THR A 366 15.14 -3.06 -7.76
CA THR A 366 15.97 -4.06 -7.05
C THR A 366 16.31 -3.59 -5.63
N ASN A 367 15.78 -2.42 -5.23
CA ASN A 367 16.07 -1.82 -3.93
C ASN A 367 14.87 -1.01 -3.41
N MET A 368 14.51 -1.21 -2.15
CA MET A 368 13.35 -0.59 -1.52
C MET A 368 13.49 0.91 -1.29
N THR A 369 14.73 1.39 -1.08
CA THR A 369 14.97 2.84 -0.95
C THR A 369 14.75 3.53 -2.28
N ALA A 370 15.29 2.98 -3.38
CA ALA A 370 15.10 3.50 -4.72
C ALA A 370 13.60 3.49 -5.14
N PHE A 371 12.86 2.44 -4.75
CA PHE A 371 11.41 2.40 -4.94
C PHE A 371 10.69 3.57 -4.25
N ALA A 372 10.97 3.82 -2.96
CA ALA A 372 10.34 4.90 -2.22
C ALA A 372 10.76 6.30 -2.72
N GLU A 373 12.02 6.47 -3.14
CA GLU A 373 12.54 7.71 -3.72
C GLU A 373 11.89 8.03 -5.07
N GLU A 374 11.67 7.04 -5.92
CA GLU A 374 10.97 7.23 -7.19
C GLU A 374 9.55 7.74 -6.95
N VAL A 375 8.82 7.12 -6.01
CA VAL A 375 7.47 7.59 -5.63
C VAL A 375 7.52 9.04 -5.15
N ALA A 376 8.46 9.39 -4.27
CA ALA A 376 8.61 10.74 -3.74
C ALA A 376 8.87 11.77 -4.84
N ASN A 377 9.80 11.48 -5.76
CA ASN A 377 10.12 12.34 -6.90
C ASN A 377 8.93 12.49 -7.87
N ALA A 378 8.21 11.40 -8.14
CA ALA A 378 7.02 11.43 -8.99
C ALA A 378 5.96 12.43 -8.48
N ARG A 379 5.81 12.57 -7.15
CA ARG A 379 4.84 13.51 -6.58
C ARG A 379 5.24 14.98 -6.76
N ILE A 380 6.53 15.27 -6.78
CA ILE A 380 7.06 16.61 -7.09
C ILE A 380 6.84 16.89 -8.58
N TRP A 381 7.20 15.95 -9.44
CA TRP A 381 7.04 16.09 -10.89
C TRP A 381 5.59 16.15 -11.35
N ALA A 382 4.68 15.55 -10.58
CA ALA A 382 3.24 15.72 -10.79
C ALA A 382 2.70 17.10 -10.36
N GLY A 383 3.46 17.86 -9.56
CA GLY A 383 3.04 19.17 -9.06
C GLY A 383 2.14 19.10 -7.82
N PHE A 384 2.22 18.03 -7.04
CA PHE A 384 1.28 17.75 -5.95
C PHE A 384 1.85 17.96 -4.55
N HIS A 385 3.17 17.74 -4.37
CA HIS A 385 3.83 17.74 -3.07
C HIS A 385 5.20 18.39 -3.12
N TYR A 386 5.50 19.20 -2.10
CA TYR A 386 6.81 19.81 -1.90
C TYR A 386 7.85 18.78 -1.44
N ARG A 387 9.13 19.07 -1.63
CA ARG A 387 10.23 18.18 -1.26
C ARG A 387 10.23 17.84 0.23
N PHE A 388 10.06 18.83 1.12
CA PHE A 388 9.97 18.58 2.56
C PHE A 388 8.82 17.65 2.91
N SER A 389 7.67 17.81 2.26
CA SER A 389 6.48 16.98 2.47
C SER A 389 6.70 15.53 2.02
N THR A 390 7.42 15.31 0.91
CA THR A 390 7.76 13.95 0.46
C THR A 390 8.74 13.27 1.39
N ARG A 391 9.77 13.98 1.87
CA ARG A 391 10.74 13.46 2.85
C ARG A 391 10.05 13.05 4.15
N VAL A 392 9.21 13.92 4.70
CA VAL A 392 8.47 13.65 5.93
C VAL A 392 7.52 12.48 5.76
N GLY A 393 6.78 12.41 4.65
CA GLY A 393 5.89 11.28 4.36
C GLY A 393 6.63 9.95 4.29
N THR A 394 7.76 9.89 3.58
CA THR A 394 8.59 8.67 3.49
C THR A 394 9.12 8.25 4.85
N ALA A 395 9.69 9.18 5.64
CA ALA A 395 10.20 8.89 6.99
C ALA A 395 9.10 8.40 7.94
N MET A 396 7.93 9.03 7.91
CA MET A 396 6.77 8.61 8.69
C MET A 396 6.31 7.20 8.30
N GLY A 397 6.30 6.87 7.02
CA GLY A 397 5.99 5.53 6.55
C GLY A 397 7.01 4.49 7.02
N GLN A 398 8.30 4.78 6.97
CA GLN A 398 9.35 3.90 7.49
C GLN A 398 9.17 3.62 8.99
N GLN A 399 8.83 4.64 9.79
CA GLN A 399 8.56 4.47 11.23
C GLN A 399 7.35 3.56 11.47
N ILE A 400 6.28 3.71 10.69
CA ILE A 400 5.11 2.84 10.76
C ILE A 400 5.48 1.41 10.36
N GLY A 401 6.24 1.24 9.28
CA GLY A 401 6.72 -0.08 8.83
C GLY A 401 7.54 -0.80 9.91
N ASP A 402 8.47 -0.10 10.50
CA ASP A 402 9.29 -0.59 11.61
C ASP A 402 8.42 -0.98 12.83
N TYR A 403 7.44 -0.16 13.16
CA TYR A 403 6.51 -0.44 14.24
C TYR A 403 5.69 -1.71 13.97
N MET A 404 5.17 -1.87 12.75
CA MET A 404 4.43 -3.08 12.37
C MET A 404 5.27 -4.33 12.61
N VAL A 405 6.48 -4.39 12.09
CA VAL A 405 7.35 -5.57 12.23
C VAL A 405 7.75 -5.82 13.68
N LYS A 406 7.97 -4.78 14.49
CA LYS A 406 8.44 -4.91 15.88
C LYS A 406 7.32 -5.13 16.90
N SER A 407 6.06 -4.85 16.56
CA SER A 407 4.98 -4.82 17.56
C SER A 407 3.79 -5.70 17.24
N VAL A 408 3.57 -6.05 15.95
CA VAL A 408 2.37 -6.75 15.50
C VAL A 408 2.72 -8.19 15.14
N MET A 409 1.85 -9.14 15.51
CA MET A 409 1.98 -10.57 15.16
C MET A 409 3.40 -11.13 15.44
N GLN A 410 3.95 -10.80 16.59
CA GLN A 410 5.28 -11.22 17.00
C GLN A 410 5.37 -12.75 17.08
N PRO A 411 6.56 -13.35 16.87
CA PRO A 411 6.74 -14.80 17.06
C PRO A 411 6.18 -15.25 18.42
N ALA A 412 5.41 -16.31 18.40
CA ALA A 412 4.98 -16.93 19.65
C ALA A 412 6.25 -17.41 20.38
N ARG A 413 6.37 -17.09 21.69
CA ARG A 413 7.48 -17.67 22.47
C ARG A 413 7.34 -19.18 22.41
N ALA A 414 8.39 -19.87 22.01
CA ALA A 414 8.46 -21.31 22.19
C ALA A 414 8.05 -21.62 23.64
N ALA A 415 7.06 -22.48 23.82
CA ALA A 415 6.73 -22.94 25.17
C ALA A 415 8.03 -23.46 25.76
N ALA A 416 8.45 -22.86 26.88
CA ALA A 416 9.61 -23.35 27.60
C ALA A 416 9.36 -24.85 27.86
N ALA A 417 10.20 -25.71 27.27
CA ALA A 417 10.15 -27.12 27.55
C ALA A 417 10.42 -27.27 29.05
N HIS A 418 9.40 -27.62 29.81
CA HIS A 418 9.47 -27.98 31.23
C HIS A 418 9.70 -29.49 31.35
#